data_89808eed68f2af93958aa648c6f14aac
#
_entry.id   89808eed68f2af93958aa648c6f14aac
#
_cell.length_a   1.000
_cell.length_b   1.000
_cell.length_c   1.000
_cell.angle_alpha   90.00
_cell.angle_beta   90.00
_cell.angle_gamma   90.00
#
_symmetry.space_group_name_H-M   'P 1'
#
loop_
_entity.id
_entity.type
_entity.pdbx_description
1 polymer ?
#
loop_
_entity_poly.entity_id
_entity_poly.type
_entity_poly.pdbx_seq_one_letter_code
_entity_poly.pdbx_strand_id
1 'polypeptide(L)'
;MAMVRAPHAHADTLPTAGLPRLQGLAPVVGPGAKLLVLGSFPGVASLTAQQYYAHPRNQFWPILSALWGLQGDQALSALPYAARLPIVQAHGLAIWDVYAGCVREGRLGRAIEEGALNDLPGLI
;
A
#
# COMPACT_ATOMS: atom_id res chain seq x y z
N MET A 1 -5.72 5.88 7.68
CA MET A 1 -6.05 6.29 6.31
C MET A 1 -5.56 7.69 6.05
N ALA A 2 -5.00 7.93 4.92
CA ALA A 2 -4.54 9.27 4.59
C ALA A 2 -5.72 10.18 4.25
N MET A 3 -5.57 11.44 4.60
CA MET A 3 -6.60 12.42 4.31
C MET A 3 -6.37 13.01 2.93
N VAL A 4 -7.43 13.11 2.15
CA VAL A 4 -7.37 13.74 0.85
C VAL A 4 -7.84 15.18 1.02
N ARG A 5 -7.00 16.11 0.60
CA ARG A 5 -7.35 17.51 0.63
C ARG A 5 -7.73 18.00 -0.75
N ALA A 6 -8.64 18.94 -0.78
CA ALA A 6 -8.98 19.56 -2.05
C ALA A 6 -7.78 20.32 -2.59
N PRO A 7 -7.64 20.33 -3.90
CA PRO A 7 -6.49 21.01 -4.50
C PRO A 7 -6.54 22.52 -4.44
N HIS A 8 -7.51 23.10 -3.86
CA HIS A 8 -7.54 24.52 -3.77
C HIS A 8 -6.51 24.93 -2.90
N ALA A 9 -5.75 24.85 -2.79
CA ALA A 9 -4.82 25.45 -2.08
C ALA A 9 -5.20 26.66 -1.44
N HIS A 10 -5.00 26.77 -0.32
CA HIS A 10 -4.90 27.99 0.29
C HIS A 10 -3.60 28.60 -0.13
N ALA A 11 -3.53 29.85 -0.09
CA ALA A 11 -2.43 30.61 -0.63
C ALA A 11 -1.09 30.27 0.01
N ASP A 12 -1.12 29.80 1.25
CA ASP A 12 0.09 29.45 1.95
C ASP A 12 0.51 28.02 1.74
N THR A 13 -0.24 27.26 0.97
CA THR A 13 0.10 25.87 0.71
C THR A 13 1.16 25.79 -0.37
N LEU A 14 2.14 24.95 -0.19
CA LEU A 14 3.11 24.71 -1.24
C LEU A 14 2.39 24.17 -2.46
N PRO A 15 2.68 24.71 -3.63
CA PRO A 15 2.07 24.17 -4.82
C PRO A 15 2.56 22.77 -5.12
N THR A 16 1.66 21.93 -5.60
CA THR A 16 2.03 20.58 -5.98
C THR A 16 2.70 20.52 -7.34
N ALA A 17 2.68 21.61 -8.09
CA ALA A 17 3.13 21.61 -9.46
C ALA A 17 4.60 21.22 -9.63
N GLY A 18 5.43 21.47 -8.64
CA GLY A 18 6.83 21.10 -8.70
C GLY A 18 7.15 19.74 -8.10
N LEU A 19 6.16 19.04 -7.58
CA LEU A 19 6.38 17.74 -6.94
C LEU A 19 6.15 16.61 -7.93
N PRO A 20 6.93 15.55 -7.83
CA PRO A 20 6.71 14.41 -8.72
C PRO A 20 5.38 13.74 -8.41
N ARG A 21 4.73 13.27 -9.45
CA ARG A 21 3.56 12.47 -9.27
C ARG A 21 3.98 11.05 -8.95
N LEU A 22 3.48 10.52 -7.86
CA LEU A 22 3.82 9.18 -7.38
C LEU A 22 2.83 8.16 -7.93
N GLN A 23 3.30 6.98 -8.22
CA GLN A 23 2.47 5.88 -8.67
C GLN A 23 2.50 4.76 -7.65
N GLY A 24 1.33 4.16 -7.42
CA GLY A 24 1.19 3.08 -6.48
C GLY A 24 1.65 1.74 -7.02
N LEU A 25 1.40 0.71 -6.23
CA LEU A 25 1.80 -0.64 -6.54
C LEU A 25 0.66 -1.41 -7.21
N ALA A 26 1.02 -2.44 -7.96
CA ALA A 26 0.03 -3.34 -8.53
C ALA A 26 -0.68 -4.11 -7.42
N PRO A 27 -1.93 -4.53 -7.62
CA PRO A 27 -2.63 -5.30 -6.61
C PRO A 27 -2.00 -6.67 -6.43
N VAL A 28 -2.05 -7.16 -5.20
CA VAL A 28 -1.77 -8.57 -4.91
C VAL A 28 -3.11 -9.26 -4.82
N VAL A 29 -3.45 -10.07 -5.80
CA VAL A 29 -4.73 -10.75 -5.83
C VAL A 29 -4.59 -12.07 -6.58
N GLY A 30 -5.15 -13.12 -6.03
CA GLY A 30 -5.21 -14.42 -6.68
C GLY A 30 -6.65 -14.84 -6.92
N PRO A 31 -6.87 -15.93 -7.66
CA PRO A 31 -8.21 -16.46 -7.86
C PRO A 31 -8.77 -16.92 -6.52
N GLY A 32 -10.02 -16.66 -6.26
CA GLY A 32 -10.63 -17.04 -5.00
C GLY A 32 -10.32 -16.13 -3.83
N ALA A 33 -9.85 -14.92 -4.08
CA ALA A 33 -9.67 -13.94 -3.02
C ALA A 33 -11.01 -13.63 -2.35
N LYS A 34 -11.00 -13.62 -1.02
CA LYS A 34 -12.21 -13.41 -0.23
C LYS A 34 -12.17 -12.15 0.61
N LEU A 35 -11.01 -11.60 0.84
CA LEU A 35 -10.83 -10.42 1.67
C LEU A 35 -9.82 -9.50 1.03
N LEU A 36 -10.16 -8.23 0.95
CA LEU A 36 -9.26 -7.22 0.42
C LEU A 36 -8.79 -6.32 1.57
N VAL A 37 -7.49 -6.28 1.78
CA VAL A 37 -6.87 -5.30 2.66
C VAL A 37 -6.61 -4.06 1.83
N LEU A 38 -7.23 -2.96 2.22
CA LEU A 38 -7.22 -1.76 1.41
C LEU A 38 -6.55 -0.63 2.17
N GLY A 39 -5.43 -0.15 1.65
CA GLY A 39 -4.77 1.05 2.15
C GLY A 39 -5.17 2.27 1.35
N SER A 40 -4.57 3.39 1.68
CA SER A 40 -4.78 4.60 0.90
C SER A 40 -3.74 4.71 -0.22
N PHE A 41 -2.47 4.69 0.13
CA PHE A 41 -1.37 4.79 -0.82
C PHE A 41 -0.09 4.33 -0.12
N PRO A 42 0.87 3.72 -0.84
CA PRO A 42 2.10 3.22 -0.20
C PRO A 42 2.95 4.34 0.38
N GLY A 43 3.62 4.05 1.48
CA GLY A 43 4.60 4.96 2.06
C GLY A 43 5.89 4.99 1.25
N VAL A 44 6.81 5.85 1.67
CA VAL A 44 8.08 6.02 0.96
C VAL A 44 8.87 4.71 0.88
N ALA A 45 8.97 3.99 1.99
CA ALA A 45 9.72 2.74 2.00
C ALA A 45 9.10 1.70 1.06
N SER A 46 7.77 1.64 1.01
CA SER A 46 7.07 0.70 0.15
C SER A 46 7.26 1.03 -1.32
N LEU A 47 7.19 2.30 -1.69
CA LEU A 47 7.43 2.71 -3.07
C LEU A 47 8.88 2.47 -3.48
N THR A 48 9.82 2.79 -2.61
CA THR A 48 11.23 2.57 -2.90
C THR A 48 11.53 1.10 -3.13
N ALA A 49 10.97 0.23 -2.29
CA ALA A 49 11.19 -1.21 -2.41
C ALA A 49 10.26 -1.88 -3.41
N GLN A 50 9.20 -1.19 -3.86
CA GLN A 50 8.13 -1.77 -4.67
C GLN A 50 7.49 -2.97 -3.97
N GLN A 51 7.24 -2.81 -2.67
CA GLN A 51 6.69 -3.87 -1.82
C GLN A 51 5.69 -3.28 -0.85
N TYR A 52 4.55 -3.94 -0.68
CA TYR A 52 3.57 -3.53 0.31
C TYR A 52 4.15 -3.68 1.71
N TYR A 53 3.91 -2.67 2.53
CA TYR A 53 4.28 -2.69 3.95
C TYR A 53 5.76 -2.97 4.16
N ALA A 54 6.61 -2.27 3.41
CA ALA A 54 8.04 -2.54 3.41
C ALA A 54 8.82 -1.90 4.57
N HIS A 55 8.23 -0.91 5.25
CA HIS A 55 8.95 -0.26 6.33
C HIS A 55 9.27 -1.27 7.43
N PRO A 56 10.49 -1.30 7.97
CA PRO A 56 10.88 -2.33 8.94
C PRO A 56 10.03 -2.34 10.22
N ARG A 57 9.44 -1.21 10.58
CA ARG A 57 8.60 -1.13 11.78
C ARG A 57 7.14 -1.45 11.51
N ASN A 58 6.76 -1.69 10.26
CA ASN A 58 5.38 -2.00 9.95
C ASN A 58 5.06 -3.40 10.43
N GLN A 59 3.94 -3.55 11.12
CA GLN A 59 3.55 -4.81 11.75
C GLN A 59 2.68 -5.69 10.86
N PHE A 60 2.43 -5.29 9.64
CA PHE A 60 1.51 -6.04 8.77
C PHE A 60 1.96 -7.49 8.58
N TRP A 61 3.19 -7.69 8.15
CA TRP A 61 3.70 -9.04 7.91
C TRP A 61 3.83 -9.86 9.19
N PRO A 62 4.33 -9.30 10.31
CA PRO A 62 4.30 -10.03 11.58
C PRO A 62 2.90 -10.42 12.04
N ILE A 63 1.91 -9.53 11.86
CA ILE A 63 0.54 -9.83 12.27
C ILE A 63 -0.03 -10.96 11.43
N LEU A 64 0.13 -10.94 10.12
CA LEU A 64 -0.35 -12.02 9.27
C LEU A 64 0.35 -13.34 9.63
N SER A 65 1.63 -13.30 9.90
CA SER A 65 2.37 -14.49 10.30
C SER A 65 1.77 -15.09 11.57
N ALA A 66 1.49 -14.26 12.56
CA ALA A 66 0.88 -14.73 13.80
C ALA A 66 -0.51 -15.31 13.56
N LEU A 67 -1.31 -14.68 12.74
CA LEU A 67 -2.65 -15.17 12.43
C LEU A 67 -2.63 -16.53 11.75
N TRP A 68 -1.65 -16.78 10.92
CA TRP A 68 -1.57 -18.03 10.15
C TRP A 68 -0.62 -19.05 10.76
N GLY A 69 -0.12 -18.79 11.96
CA GLY A 69 0.73 -19.75 12.66
C GLY A 69 2.11 -19.92 12.06
N LEU A 70 2.61 -18.92 11.35
CA LEU A 70 3.92 -18.98 10.71
C LEU A 70 4.97 -18.39 11.66
N GLN A 71 5.98 -19.16 11.97
CA GLN A 71 6.97 -18.81 12.98
C GLN A 71 8.39 -19.02 12.46
N GLY A 72 9.34 -18.35 13.09
CA GLY A 72 10.76 -18.54 12.80
C GLY A 72 11.08 -18.20 11.36
N ASP A 73 11.76 -19.09 10.69
CA ASP A 73 12.16 -18.91 9.30
C ASP A 73 10.99 -19.06 8.32
N GLN A 74 9.83 -19.49 8.77
CA GLN A 74 8.62 -19.57 7.97
C GLN A 74 7.74 -18.33 8.12
N ALA A 75 8.04 -17.42 9.03
CA ALA A 75 7.31 -16.19 9.16
C ALA A 75 7.45 -15.37 7.87
N LEU A 76 6.37 -14.68 7.49
CA LEU A 76 6.37 -13.92 6.24
C LEU A 76 7.50 -12.90 6.18
N SER A 77 7.77 -12.23 7.30
CA SER A 77 8.84 -11.24 7.34
C SER A 77 10.23 -11.85 7.19
N ALA A 78 10.40 -13.15 7.44
CA ALA A 78 11.67 -13.84 7.24
C ALA A 78 11.85 -14.31 5.80
N LEU A 79 10.81 -14.28 4.98
CA LEU A 79 10.86 -14.72 3.59
C LEU A 79 11.14 -13.56 2.65
N PRO A 80 11.75 -13.83 1.50
CA PRO A 80 11.81 -12.83 0.44
C PRO A 80 10.40 -12.38 0.07
N TYR A 81 10.25 -11.12 -0.29
CA TYR A 81 8.92 -10.57 -0.58
C TYR A 81 8.16 -11.39 -1.62
N ALA A 82 8.83 -11.78 -2.70
CA ALA A 82 8.18 -12.55 -3.77
C ALA A 82 7.62 -13.88 -3.27
N ALA A 83 8.21 -14.46 -2.23
CA ALA A 83 7.73 -15.72 -1.66
C ALA A 83 6.51 -15.51 -0.76
N ARG A 84 6.28 -14.30 -0.27
CA ARG A 84 5.12 -14.00 0.58
C ARG A 84 3.83 -13.97 -0.24
N LEU A 85 3.90 -13.53 -1.48
CA LEU A 85 2.69 -13.28 -2.28
C LEU A 85 1.86 -14.54 -2.55
N PRO A 86 2.45 -15.68 -2.94
CA PRO A 86 1.66 -16.89 -3.10
C PRO A 86 1.00 -17.35 -1.80
N ILE A 87 1.65 -17.14 -0.67
CA ILE A 87 1.09 -17.52 0.63
C ILE A 87 -0.13 -16.66 0.95
N VAL A 88 -0.02 -15.36 0.74
CA VAL A 88 -1.14 -14.43 0.92
C VAL A 88 -2.32 -14.84 0.04
N GLN A 89 -2.04 -15.11 -1.23
CA GLN A 89 -3.07 -15.49 -2.18
C GLN A 89 -3.72 -16.82 -1.82
N ALA A 90 -2.94 -17.78 -1.33
CA ALA A 90 -3.47 -19.07 -0.90
C ALA A 90 -4.42 -18.95 0.29
N HIS A 91 -4.23 -17.92 1.11
CA HIS A 91 -5.14 -17.64 2.23
C HIS A 91 -6.35 -16.81 1.83
N GLY A 92 -6.51 -16.52 0.56
CA GLY A 92 -7.65 -15.77 0.07
C GLY A 92 -7.60 -14.29 0.35
N LEU A 93 -6.42 -13.74 0.62
CA LEU A 93 -6.25 -12.33 0.93
C LEU A 93 -5.75 -11.59 -0.30
N ALA A 94 -6.30 -10.43 -0.55
CA ALA A 94 -5.82 -9.51 -1.57
C ALA A 94 -5.36 -8.22 -0.90
N ILE A 95 -4.42 -7.54 -1.53
CA ILE A 95 -3.87 -6.28 -1.01
C ILE A 95 -3.87 -5.25 -2.12
N TRP A 96 -4.41 -4.10 -1.84
CA TRP A 96 -4.34 -2.96 -2.75
C TRP A 96 -4.54 -1.66 -1.99
N ASP A 97 -4.56 -0.55 -2.74
CA ASP A 97 -4.78 0.78 -2.20
C ASP A 97 -5.90 1.47 -2.95
N VAL A 98 -6.50 2.48 -2.33
CA VAL A 98 -7.55 3.26 -2.95
C VAL A 98 -6.99 4.11 -4.10
N TYR A 99 -5.80 4.67 -3.93
CA TYR A 99 -5.22 5.58 -4.91
C TYR A 99 -4.19 4.89 -5.79
N ALA A 100 -4.34 5.06 -7.08
CA ALA A 100 -3.38 4.58 -8.08
C ALA A 100 -2.18 5.52 -8.18
N GLY A 101 -2.38 6.78 -7.92
CA GLY A 101 -1.32 7.78 -8.00
C GLY A 101 -1.72 9.02 -7.23
N CYS A 102 -0.75 9.82 -6.89
CA CYS A 102 -1.01 11.06 -6.16
C CYS A 102 0.23 11.94 -6.12
N VAL A 103 0.03 13.17 -5.70
CA VAL A 103 1.12 14.05 -5.29
C VAL A 103 1.08 14.11 -3.78
N ARG A 104 2.20 13.85 -3.13
CA ARG A 104 2.25 13.81 -1.68
C ARG A 104 3.42 14.60 -1.19
N GLU A 105 3.16 15.47 -0.21
CA GLU A 105 4.17 16.27 0.40
C GLU A 105 4.72 15.53 1.61
N GLY A 106 6.00 15.43 1.68
CA GLY A 106 6.68 14.80 2.80
C GLY A 106 6.54 13.30 2.81
N ARG A 107 7.28 12.69 3.73
CA ARG A 107 7.39 11.23 3.79
C ARG A 107 6.30 10.58 4.62
N LEU A 108 5.63 11.34 5.47
CA LEU A 108 4.62 10.74 6.33
C LEU A 108 3.29 10.53 5.64
N GLY A 109 3.08 11.13 4.48
CA GLY A 109 1.90 10.89 3.70
C GLY A 109 0.61 11.25 4.40
N ARG A 110 0.62 12.29 5.22
CA ARG A 110 -0.57 12.65 5.97
C ARG A 110 -1.70 13.14 5.09
N ALA A 111 -1.36 13.76 3.99
CA ALA A 111 -2.34 14.25 3.05
C ALA A 111 -1.97 13.81 1.66
N ILE A 112 -2.93 13.31 0.93
CA ILE A 112 -2.79 12.93 -0.46
C ILE A 112 -3.46 13.98 -1.28
N GLU A 113 -2.72 14.55 -2.22
CA GLU A 113 -3.24 15.58 -3.11
C GLU A 113 -3.27 15.06 -4.53
N GLU A 114 -4.23 15.53 -5.31
CA GLU A 114 -4.38 15.13 -6.70
C GLU A 114 -4.41 13.61 -6.85
N GLY A 115 -5.15 12.94 -5.98
CA GLY A 115 -5.23 11.49 -5.99
C GLY A 115 -6.03 10.97 -7.17
N ALA A 116 -5.48 9.97 -7.85
CA ALA A 116 -6.17 9.22 -8.88
C ALA A 116 -6.55 7.86 -8.30
N LEU A 117 -7.78 7.45 -8.50
CA LEU A 117 -8.30 6.23 -7.87
C LEU A 117 -7.92 4.98 -8.65
N ASN A 118 -7.69 3.90 -7.93
CA ASN A 118 -7.63 2.58 -8.53
C ASN A 118 -9.04 2.10 -8.90
N ASP A 119 -9.11 1.26 -9.90
CA ASP A 119 -10.38 0.68 -10.32
C ASP A 119 -10.70 -0.53 -9.44
N LEU A 120 -11.19 -0.26 -8.25
CA LEU A 120 -11.54 -1.32 -7.29
C LEU A 120 -12.64 -2.24 -7.82
N PRO A 121 -13.71 -1.73 -8.46
CA PRO A 121 -14.69 -2.63 -9.05
C PRO A 121 -14.10 -3.57 -10.09
N GLY A 122 -13.10 -3.13 -10.84
CA GLY A 122 -12.47 -3.96 -11.84
C GLY A 122 -11.63 -5.10 -11.26
N LEU A 123 -11.29 -5.02 -9.97
CA LEU A 123 -10.54 -6.08 -9.31
C LEU A 123 -11.38 -7.32 -9.05
N ILE A 124 -12.67 -7.16 -8.93
CA ILE A 124 -13.58 -8.24 -8.54
C ILE A 124 -13.94 -9.15 -9.74
#